data_fc1b35e4b196ede7ae86dfb0c9633f76
#
_entry.id   fc1b35e4b196ede7ae86dfb0c9633f76
#
_cell.length_a   1.000
_cell.length_b   1.000
_cell.length_c   1.000
_cell.angle_alpha   90.00
_cell.angle_beta   90.00
_cell.angle_gamma   90.00
#
_symmetry.space_group_name_H-M   'P 1'
#
loop_
_entity.id
_entity.type
_entity.pdbx_description
1 polymer ?
#
loop_
_entity_poly.entity_id
_entity_poly.type
_entity_poly.pdbx_seq_one_letter_code
_entity_poly.pdbx_strand_id
1 'polypeptide(L)'
;AMKKIAFIFAITLISISCDPQKWVATHATSWYAKNNTDQILIITTSPFIDTDAVVDPGDSVLVHSFSPFQYLGEPTFDTFYDAWNGKPEQEWCISICSKDGQLLKIWKYIDRNAEGRQFFNESYWRLYTKKYSHSDQLNFSWVFNILPEDIALL
;
A
#
# COMPACT_ATOMS: atom_id res chain seq x y z
N ALA A 1 -46.83 67.01 -11.14
CA ALA A 1 -46.11 66.31 -10.03
C ALA A 1 -45.69 64.89 -10.49
N MET A 2 -44.45 64.71 -10.90
CA MET A 2 -43.92 63.42 -11.30
C MET A 2 -43.32 62.70 -10.07
N LYS A 3 -43.96 61.62 -9.65
CA LYS A 3 -43.43 60.78 -8.58
C LYS A 3 -42.30 59.97 -9.12
N LYS A 4 -41.08 60.21 -8.63
CA LYS A 4 -39.91 59.38 -8.89
C LYS A 4 -40.01 58.12 -8.03
N ILE A 5 -40.25 57.00 -8.67
CA ILE A 5 -40.20 55.68 -8.01
C ILE A 5 -38.71 55.27 -8.00
N ALA A 6 -38.12 55.32 -6.82
CA ALA A 6 -36.77 54.79 -6.63
C ALA A 6 -36.86 53.26 -6.53
N PHE A 7 -36.38 52.55 -7.54
CA PHE A 7 -36.21 51.12 -7.52
C PHE A 7 -34.93 50.81 -6.72
N ILE A 8 -35.13 50.42 -5.48
CA ILE A 8 -34.01 49.87 -4.67
C ILE A 8 -33.80 48.44 -5.10
N PHE A 9 -32.77 48.22 -5.94
CA PHE A 9 -32.27 46.89 -6.20
C PHE A 9 -31.53 46.42 -4.95
N ALA A 10 -32.19 45.63 -4.11
CA ALA A 10 -31.53 44.86 -3.07
C ALA A 10 -30.76 43.72 -3.76
N ILE A 11 -29.48 43.95 -4.07
CA ILE A 11 -28.57 42.89 -4.43
C ILE A 11 -28.33 42.06 -3.18
N THR A 12 -29.08 40.99 -3.04
CA THR A 12 -28.79 39.95 -2.07
C THR A 12 -27.52 39.27 -2.56
N LEU A 13 -26.40 39.69 -2.03
CA LEU A 13 -25.13 38.93 -2.12
C LEU A 13 -25.37 37.63 -1.38
N ILE A 14 -25.79 36.59 -2.11
CA ILE A 14 -25.65 35.22 -1.66
C ILE A 14 -24.15 34.99 -1.60
N SER A 15 -23.56 35.24 -0.46
CA SER A 15 -22.27 34.71 -0.12
C SER A 15 -22.42 33.18 -0.14
N ILE A 16 -22.18 32.57 -1.30
CA ILE A 16 -21.86 31.17 -1.38
C ILE A 16 -20.59 31.05 -0.54
N SER A 17 -20.77 30.78 0.74
CA SER A 17 -19.70 30.27 1.57
C SER A 17 -19.27 28.96 0.94
N CYS A 18 -18.31 29.05 0.02
CA CYS A 18 -17.46 27.91 -0.26
C CYS A 18 -16.79 27.60 1.08
N ASP A 19 -17.41 26.74 1.84
CA ASP A 19 -16.70 26.05 2.90
C ASP A 19 -15.43 25.50 2.23
N PRO A 20 -14.23 25.97 2.60
CA PRO A 20 -13.04 25.39 2.05
C PRO A 20 -13.13 23.92 2.44
N GLN A 21 -13.49 23.06 1.47
CA GLN A 21 -13.45 21.64 1.68
C GLN A 21 -12.08 21.39 2.31
N LYS A 22 -12.07 21.05 3.58
CA LYS A 22 -10.87 20.65 4.27
C LYS A 22 -10.32 19.51 3.44
N TRP A 23 -9.30 19.80 2.63
CA TRP A 23 -8.62 18.77 1.86
C TRP A 23 -8.04 17.81 2.87
N VAL A 24 -8.75 16.70 3.05
CA VAL A 24 -8.27 15.64 3.92
C VAL A 24 -7.05 15.07 3.20
N ALA A 25 -5.91 15.16 3.86
CA ALA A 25 -4.68 14.61 3.32
C ALA A 25 -4.88 13.11 3.09
N THR A 26 -4.75 12.67 1.84
CA THR A 26 -4.80 11.25 1.52
C THR A 26 -3.45 10.63 1.86
N HIS A 27 -3.46 9.61 2.71
CA HIS A 27 -2.25 8.88 3.06
C HIS A 27 -2.03 7.75 2.05
N ALA A 28 -0.87 7.77 1.39
CA ALA A 28 -0.48 6.69 0.51
C ALA A 28 0.24 5.60 1.29
N THR A 29 -0.05 4.34 0.97
CA THR A 29 0.58 3.19 1.59
C THR A 29 1.12 2.24 0.54
N SER A 30 2.31 1.71 0.78
CA SER A 30 2.98 0.77 -0.14
C SER A 30 3.61 -0.36 0.65
N TRP A 31 3.60 -1.56 0.07
CA TRP A 31 4.21 -2.76 0.65
C TRP A 31 5.31 -3.24 -0.28
N TYR A 32 6.48 -3.45 0.28
CA TYR A 32 7.68 -3.87 -0.44
C TYR A 32 8.23 -5.17 0.11
N ALA A 33 8.66 -6.07 -0.76
CA ALA A 33 9.52 -7.18 -0.40
C ALA A 33 10.97 -6.80 -0.74
N LYS A 34 11.85 -6.80 0.27
CA LYS A 34 13.26 -6.46 0.13
C LYS A 34 14.12 -7.70 0.19
N ASN A 35 14.99 -7.88 -0.79
CA ASN A 35 15.96 -8.95 -0.84
C ASN A 35 17.18 -8.61 0.03
N ASN A 36 17.24 -9.16 1.23
CA ASN A 36 18.41 -9.07 2.13
C ASN A 36 19.27 -10.34 2.08
N THR A 37 19.20 -11.10 0.99
CA THR A 37 20.08 -12.23 0.73
C THR A 37 21.23 -11.82 -0.17
N ASP A 38 22.16 -12.73 -0.42
CA ASP A 38 23.32 -12.52 -1.32
C ASP A 38 23.09 -13.01 -2.75
N GLN A 39 21.87 -13.48 -3.08
CA GLN A 39 21.54 -14.00 -4.39
C GLN A 39 20.39 -13.24 -5.05
N ILE A 40 20.33 -13.30 -6.38
CA ILE A 40 19.19 -12.76 -7.14
C ILE A 40 17.97 -13.63 -6.88
N LEU A 41 16.85 -12.99 -6.55
CA LEU A 41 15.58 -13.66 -6.32
C LEU A 41 14.57 -13.30 -7.41
N ILE A 42 13.73 -14.27 -7.75
CA ILE A 42 12.53 -14.07 -8.54
C ILE A 42 11.35 -14.16 -7.60
N ILE A 43 10.60 -13.05 -7.50
CA ILE A 43 9.46 -12.92 -6.57
C ILE A 43 8.17 -12.86 -7.37
N THR A 44 7.26 -13.78 -7.08
CA THR A 44 5.93 -13.85 -7.70
C THR A 44 4.86 -13.77 -6.63
N THR A 45 3.91 -12.85 -6.80
CA THR A 45 2.74 -12.71 -5.92
C THR A 45 1.50 -13.20 -6.66
N SER A 46 0.88 -14.26 -6.18
CA SER A 46 -0.38 -14.74 -6.73
C SER A 46 -1.55 -14.27 -5.85
N PRO A 47 -2.64 -13.79 -6.44
CA PRO A 47 -3.01 -13.77 -7.87
C PRO A 47 -2.79 -12.43 -8.60
N PHE A 48 -1.94 -11.52 -8.11
CA PHE A 48 -1.92 -10.13 -8.59
C PHE A 48 -0.88 -9.79 -9.65
N ILE A 49 0.24 -10.46 -9.64
CA ILE A 49 1.32 -10.16 -10.57
C ILE A 49 1.53 -11.40 -11.42
N ASP A 50 1.02 -11.36 -12.66
CA ASP A 50 1.32 -12.37 -13.68
C ASP A 50 2.78 -12.27 -14.17
N THR A 51 3.56 -11.35 -13.58
CA THR A 51 4.95 -11.12 -13.96
C THR A 51 5.89 -11.35 -12.79
N ASP A 52 6.85 -12.22 -13.00
CA ASP A 52 7.95 -12.44 -12.08
C ASP A 52 8.80 -11.16 -11.93
N ALA A 53 9.02 -10.74 -10.69
CA ALA A 53 9.91 -9.64 -10.41
C ALA A 53 11.32 -10.16 -10.09
N VAL A 54 12.32 -9.76 -10.86
CA VAL A 54 13.73 -10.06 -10.57
C VAL A 54 14.25 -9.01 -9.60
N VAL A 55 14.76 -9.45 -8.45
CA VAL A 55 15.21 -8.57 -7.36
C VAL A 55 16.65 -8.89 -6.98
N ASP A 56 17.53 -7.95 -7.25
CA ASP A 56 18.95 -8.07 -6.90
C ASP A 56 19.16 -7.97 -5.36
N PRO A 57 20.31 -8.48 -4.84
CA PRO A 57 20.69 -8.31 -3.45
C PRO A 57 20.64 -6.83 -3.00
N GLY A 58 19.92 -6.56 -1.92
CA GLY A 58 19.72 -5.22 -1.37
C GLY A 58 18.56 -4.42 -1.96
N ASP A 59 18.02 -4.83 -3.12
CA ASP A 59 16.91 -4.16 -3.76
C ASP A 59 15.54 -4.60 -3.21
N SER A 60 14.51 -3.89 -3.61
CA SER A 60 13.13 -4.15 -3.21
C SER A 60 12.19 -4.13 -4.40
N VAL A 61 11.14 -4.92 -4.33
CA VAL A 61 10.02 -4.88 -5.27
C VAL A 61 8.77 -4.38 -4.59
N LEU A 62 8.00 -3.55 -5.28
CA LEU A 62 6.67 -3.14 -4.84
C LEU A 62 5.72 -4.33 -5.00
N VAL A 63 5.17 -4.79 -3.89
CA VAL A 63 4.17 -5.88 -3.87
C VAL A 63 2.77 -5.32 -4.07
N HIS A 64 2.47 -4.22 -3.37
CA HIS A 64 1.17 -3.56 -3.47
C HIS A 64 1.28 -2.08 -3.09
N SER A 65 0.38 -1.27 -3.64
CA SER A 65 0.22 0.12 -3.22
C SER A 65 -1.25 0.48 -3.14
N PHE A 66 -1.60 1.29 -2.15
CA PHE A 66 -2.93 1.78 -1.92
C PHE A 66 -2.91 3.30 -1.73
N SER A 67 -3.71 4.00 -2.51
CA SER A 67 -3.85 5.45 -2.40
C SER A 67 -5.34 5.80 -2.51
N PRO A 68 -6.09 5.78 -1.40
CA PRO A 68 -7.52 6.05 -1.43
C PRO A 68 -7.78 7.54 -1.68
N PHE A 69 -8.74 7.84 -2.52
CA PHE A 69 -9.17 9.21 -2.82
C PHE A 69 -9.82 9.95 -1.64
N GLN A 70 -10.26 9.23 -0.60
CA GLN A 70 -11.04 9.80 0.52
C GLN A 70 -10.87 9.02 1.84
N TYR A 71 -9.70 8.49 2.12
CA TYR A 71 -9.51 7.78 3.38
C TYR A 71 -9.30 8.78 4.52
N LEU A 72 -10.18 8.73 5.52
CA LEU A 72 -10.19 9.66 6.66
C LEU A 72 -9.32 9.20 7.84
N GLY A 73 -8.50 8.16 7.67
CA GLY A 73 -7.68 7.59 8.72
C GLY A 73 -6.29 7.17 8.26
N GLU A 74 -5.45 6.82 9.21
CA GLU A 74 -4.17 6.19 8.90
C GLU A 74 -4.43 4.76 8.39
N PRO A 75 -3.86 4.36 7.24
CA PRO A 75 -4.00 3.00 6.75
C PRO A 75 -3.32 2.02 7.70
N THR A 76 -4.01 0.94 8.03
CA THR A 76 -3.47 -0.15 8.81
C THR A 76 -2.84 -1.20 7.90
N PHE A 77 -2.11 -2.16 8.47
CA PHE A 77 -1.57 -3.27 7.70
C PHE A 77 -2.67 -4.06 6.98
N ASP A 78 -3.85 -4.20 7.56
CA ASP A 78 -4.98 -4.95 6.98
C ASP A 78 -5.43 -4.41 5.62
N THR A 79 -5.16 -3.12 5.32
CA THR A 79 -5.37 -2.54 3.99
C THR A 79 -4.59 -3.28 2.90
N PHE A 80 -3.51 -3.98 3.28
CA PHE A 80 -2.77 -4.87 2.38
C PHE A 80 -3.65 -5.99 1.80
N TYR A 81 -4.56 -6.50 2.60
CA TYR A 81 -5.43 -7.60 2.19
C TYR A 81 -6.54 -7.18 1.21
N ASP A 82 -6.86 -5.89 1.14
CA ASP A 82 -7.81 -5.36 0.16
C ASP A 82 -7.33 -5.62 -1.28
N ALA A 83 -6.02 -5.75 -1.47
CA ALA A 83 -5.43 -6.14 -2.75
C ALA A 83 -5.92 -7.51 -3.24
N TRP A 84 -6.17 -8.44 -2.35
CA TRP A 84 -6.62 -9.80 -2.66
C TRP A 84 -8.14 -9.96 -2.61
N ASN A 85 -8.86 -8.87 -2.37
CA ASN A 85 -10.31 -8.89 -2.26
C ASN A 85 -10.95 -9.43 -3.55
N GLY A 86 -11.88 -10.38 -3.39
CA GLY A 86 -12.54 -11.06 -4.51
C GLY A 86 -11.82 -12.30 -5.04
N LYS A 87 -10.69 -12.69 -4.45
CA LYS A 87 -10.01 -13.96 -4.75
C LYS A 87 -10.11 -14.91 -3.56
N PRO A 88 -10.20 -16.22 -3.79
CA PRO A 88 -10.20 -17.19 -2.69
C PRO A 88 -8.91 -17.09 -1.86
N GLU A 89 -9.02 -17.00 -0.53
CA GLU A 89 -7.86 -16.87 0.38
C GLU A 89 -6.84 -18.01 0.23
N GLN A 90 -7.30 -19.19 -0.22
CA GLN A 90 -6.45 -20.36 -0.47
C GLN A 90 -5.44 -20.13 -1.61
N GLU A 91 -5.73 -19.18 -2.50
CA GLU A 91 -4.88 -18.85 -3.65
C GLU A 91 -3.86 -17.75 -3.33
N TRP A 92 -4.02 -17.07 -2.17
CA TRP A 92 -3.12 -15.98 -1.83
C TRP A 92 -1.76 -16.53 -1.40
N CYS A 93 -0.75 -16.28 -2.21
CA CYS A 93 0.59 -16.69 -1.89
C CYS A 93 1.62 -15.74 -2.50
N ILE A 94 2.82 -15.79 -1.93
CA ILE A 94 4.02 -15.23 -2.51
C ILE A 94 5.04 -16.34 -2.61
N SER A 95 5.66 -16.49 -3.77
CA SER A 95 6.72 -17.46 -4.00
C SER A 95 8.05 -16.77 -4.30
N ILE A 96 9.10 -17.36 -3.82
CA ILE A 96 10.47 -16.93 -4.03
C ILE A 96 11.21 -18.06 -4.76
N CYS A 97 11.75 -17.75 -5.92
CA CYS A 97 12.59 -18.66 -6.68
C CYS A 97 14.00 -18.10 -6.80
N SER A 98 14.97 -19.00 -7.02
CA SER A 98 16.31 -18.63 -7.45
C SER A 98 16.28 -18.08 -8.88
N LYS A 99 17.37 -17.45 -9.33
CA LYS A 99 17.52 -16.99 -10.72
C LYS A 99 17.30 -18.10 -11.75
N ASP A 100 17.60 -19.33 -11.40
CA ASP A 100 17.45 -20.51 -12.27
C ASP A 100 16.04 -21.13 -12.20
N GLY A 101 15.11 -20.47 -11.49
CA GLY A 101 13.71 -20.89 -11.39
C GLY A 101 13.44 -21.97 -10.33
N GLN A 102 14.42 -22.32 -9.49
CA GLN A 102 14.18 -23.25 -8.38
C GLN A 102 13.34 -22.57 -7.30
N LEU A 103 12.23 -23.19 -6.90
CA LEU A 103 11.43 -22.71 -5.77
C LEU A 103 12.23 -22.83 -4.47
N LEU A 104 12.44 -21.71 -3.79
CA LEU A 104 13.15 -21.60 -2.52
C LEU A 104 12.17 -21.47 -1.34
N LYS A 105 11.10 -20.70 -1.51
CA LYS A 105 10.12 -20.46 -0.47
C LYS A 105 8.76 -20.14 -1.05
N ILE A 106 7.70 -20.54 -0.34
CA ILE A 106 6.35 -20.08 -0.58
C ILE A 106 5.71 -19.73 0.76
N TRP A 107 5.10 -18.57 0.85
CA TRP A 107 4.22 -18.19 1.96
C TRP A 107 2.80 -18.13 1.45
N LYS A 108 1.89 -18.78 2.19
CA LYS A 108 0.45 -18.78 1.91
C LYS A 108 -0.29 -18.00 2.98
N TYR A 109 -1.31 -17.26 2.60
CA TYR A 109 -2.13 -16.51 3.55
C TYR A 109 -2.79 -17.39 4.60
N ILE A 110 -3.23 -18.59 4.22
CA ILE A 110 -3.85 -19.53 5.14
C ILE A 110 -2.91 -19.94 6.27
N ASP A 111 -1.60 -19.87 6.05
CA ASP A 111 -0.55 -20.24 7.02
C ASP A 111 0.01 -19.03 7.78
N ARG A 112 -0.62 -17.83 7.69
CA ARG A 112 -0.11 -16.58 8.27
C ARG A 112 0.15 -16.62 9.78
N ASN A 113 -0.50 -17.52 10.48
CA ASN A 113 -0.34 -17.71 11.93
C ASN A 113 0.49 -18.98 12.27
N ALA A 114 1.07 -19.66 11.29
CA ALA A 114 1.93 -20.78 11.51
C ALA A 114 3.26 -20.33 12.17
N GLU A 115 3.96 -21.30 12.78
CA GLU A 115 5.26 -21.07 13.38
C GLU A 115 6.28 -20.58 12.32
N GLY A 116 7.21 -19.73 12.75
CA GLY A 116 8.23 -19.13 11.89
C GLY A 116 7.78 -17.85 11.18
N ARG A 117 8.68 -17.31 10.37
CA ARG A 117 8.43 -16.05 9.67
C ARG A 117 7.39 -16.22 8.56
N GLN A 118 6.35 -15.40 8.62
CA GLN A 118 5.24 -15.44 7.68
C GLN A 118 5.07 -14.10 6.97
N PHE A 119 5.02 -14.12 5.64
CA PHE A 119 4.86 -12.93 4.81
C PHE A 119 3.53 -12.21 5.09
N PHE A 120 2.45 -12.94 5.31
CA PHE A 120 1.13 -12.39 5.57
C PHE A 120 0.86 -12.08 7.06
N ASN A 121 1.90 -11.95 7.88
CA ASN A 121 1.78 -11.60 9.29
C ASN A 121 2.51 -10.28 9.54
N GLU A 122 1.75 -9.25 9.96
CA GLU A 122 2.22 -7.88 10.18
C GLU A 122 3.47 -7.81 11.07
N SER A 123 3.59 -8.71 12.06
CA SER A 123 4.69 -8.70 13.02
C SER A 123 6.09 -8.85 12.38
N TYR A 124 6.17 -9.36 11.15
CA TYR A 124 7.43 -9.52 10.41
C TYR A 124 7.72 -8.37 9.45
N TRP A 125 6.82 -7.37 9.36
CA TRP A 125 7.01 -6.19 8.53
C TRP A 125 7.54 -5.02 9.36
N ARG A 126 8.24 -4.12 8.69
CA ARG A 126 8.68 -2.86 9.28
C ARG A 126 7.94 -1.71 8.61
N LEU A 127 7.34 -0.85 9.44
CA LEU A 127 6.68 0.36 8.98
C LEU A 127 7.67 1.51 8.96
N TYR A 128 7.72 2.20 7.84
CA TYR A 128 8.41 3.48 7.66
C TYR A 128 7.39 4.54 7.28
N THR A 129 7.46 5.70 7.94
CA THR A 129 6.58 6.82 7.67
C THR A 129 7.40 8.01 7.19
N LYS A 130 6.98 8.61 6.08
CA LYS A 130 7.61 9.81 5.54
C LYS A 130 6.56 10.90 5.39
N LYS A 131 6.79 12.05 6.03
CA LYS A 131 5.99 13.26 5.85
C LYS A 131 6.52 14.07 4.67
N TYR A 132 5.63 14.56 3.82
CA TYR A 132 6.00 15.52 2.78
C TYR A 132 6.20 16.92 3.37
N SER A 133 7.22 17.66 2.90
CA SER A 133 7.64 18.93 3.47
C SER A 133 6.62 20.06 3.38
N HIS A 134 5.61 19.93 2.52
CA HIS A 134 4.62 20.99 2.23
C HIS A 134 3.17 20.54 2.35
N SER A 135 2.91 19.39 2.94
CA SER A 135 1.56 18.87 3.14
C SER A 135 1.46 18.06 4.43
N ASP A 136 0.25 17.87 4.92
CA ASP A 136 0.01 16.94 6.03
C ASP A 136 -0.10 15.49 5.55
N GLN A 137 0.21 15.25 4.28
CA GLN A 137 0.21 13.91 3.70
C GLN A 137 1.37 13.09 4.26
N LEU A 138 1.06 11.87 4.71
CA LEU A 138 2.01 10.87 5.12
C LEU A 138 2.08 9.75 4.09
N ASN A 139 3.28 9.28 3.81
CA ASN A 139 3.49 8.04 3.08
C ASN A 139 3.92 6.96 4.06
N PHE A 140 3.20 5.85 4.02
CA PHE A 140 3.49 4.65 4.78
C PHE A 140 4.14 3.63 3.86
N SER A 141 5.27 3.09 4.29
CA SER A 141 5.97 2.04 3.56
C SER A 141 6.19 0.85 4.49
N TRP A 142 5.52 -0.24 4.20
CA TRP A 142 5.72 -1.51 4.88
C TRP A 142 6.78 -2.30 4.12
N VAL A 143 7.77 -2.82 4.82
CA VAL A 143 8.88 -3.57 4.22
C VAL A 143 9.00 -4.93 4.89
N PHE A 144 8.83 -5.98 4.11
CA PHE A 144 9.18 -7.35 4.49
C PHE A 144 10.60 -7.65 4.03
N ASN A 145 11.49 -7.96 4.95
CA ASN A 145 12.85 -8.33 4.64
C ASN A 145 12.92 -9.84 4.41
N ILE A 146 13.26 -10.27 3.20
CA ILE A 146 13.59 -11.66 2.89
C ILE A 146 15.03 -11.89 3.35
N LEU A 147 15.22 -12.83 4.26
CA LEU A 147 16.49 -13.12 4.89
C LEU A 147 17.06 -14.45 4.36
N PRO A 148 18.38 -14.70 4.50
CA PRO A 148 18.97 -15.96 4.07
C PRO A 148 18.31 -17.20 4.69
N GLU A 149 17.91 -17.11 5.97
CA GLU A 149 17.20 -18.19 6.66
C GLU A 149 15.81 -18.48 6.11
N ASP A 150 15.16 -17.51 5.46
CA ASP A 150 13.84 -17.72 4.85
C ASP A 150 13.92 -18.63 3.61
N ILE A 151 15.07 -18.64 2.94
CA ILE A 151 15.30 -19.34 1.67
C ILE A 151 16.35 -20.46 1.76
N ALA A 152 16.85 -20.70 2.97
CA ALA A 152 17.74 -21.84 3.19
C ALA A 152 16.98 -23.13 2.85
N LEU A 153 17.52 -23.93 1.95
CA LEU A 153 16.98 -25.26 1.67
C LEU A 153 17.08 -26.10 2.95
N LEU A 154 15.96 -26.60 3.41
CA LEU A 154 15.87 -27.58 4.51
C LEU A 154 16.47 -28.92 4.12
#